data_8541e80f4b2d5ed57169de8f984b9ba8
#
_entry.id   8541e80f4b2d5ed57169de8f984b9ba8
#
_cell.length_a   1.000
_cell.length_b   1.000
_cell.length_c   1.000
_cell.angle_alpha   90.00
_cell.angle_beta   90.00
_cell.angle_gamma   90.00
#
_symmetry.space_group_name_H-M   'P 1'
#
loop_
_entity.id
_entity.type
_entity.pdbx_description
1 polymer ?
#
loop_
_entity_poly.entity_id
_entity_poly.type
_entity_poly.pdbx_seq_one_letter_code
_entity_poly.pdbx_strand_id
1 'polypeptide(L)'
;CSSRIEALPAVEVLLPANITLFCFDFSGCGLSEGEYISLGWFEREDVEAVIDHLRKTEQVSTIGLWGRSMGAATALMHSDKDPSIAGIVVDSAFSDLRVLAEELAKTHAKIPKFITSGALSILRKTIQSKAQFDINQLVPMNSMTSGFIPTFFVTGKDDTFILPHHTQDLYNKYAGDKNLVLVEGDHNSPRPQFLLDSIVIFFYNTLLCDTLPK
;
A
#
# COMPACT_ATOMS: atom_id res chain seq x y z
N CYS A 1 11.22 6.51 1.59
CA CYS A 1 9.96 6.82 0.92
C CYS A 1 10.23 7.46 -0.41
N SER A 2 9.45 7.10 -1.36
CA SER A 2 9.47 7.63 -2.70
C SER A 2 8.49 8.81 -2.84
N SER A 3 8.13 9.15 -4.04
CA SER A 3 7.24 10.26 -4.36
C SER A 3 6.25 9.84 -5.44
N ARG A 4 5.36 10.72 -5.85
CA ARG A 4 4.44 10.53 -7.00
C ARG A 4 5.12 10.01 -8.27
N ILE A 5 6.44 10.16 -8.43
CA ILE A 5 7.21 9.66 -9.58
C ILE A 5 7.17 8.13 -9.67
N GLU A 6 6.96 7.41 -8.58
CA GLU A 6 6.77 5.95 -8.58
C GLU A 6 5.58 5.50 -9.45
N ALA A 7 4.64 6.39 -9.72
CA ALA A 7 3.50 6.10 -10.57
C ALA A 7 3.79 6.12 -12.08
N LEU A 8 5.00 6.50 -12.53
CA LEU A 8 5.32 6.58 -13.96
C LEU A 8 5.02 5.28 -14.75
N PRO A 9 5.35 4.07 -14.27
CA PRO A 9 4.98 2.85 -14.97
C PRO A 9 3.46 2.65 -15.08
N ALA A 10 2.69 3.14 -14.12
CA ALA A 10 1.22 3.08 -14.16
C ALA A 10 0.63 4.03 -15.20
N VAL A 11 1.27 5.18 -15.45
CA VAL A 11 0.86 6.13 -16.50
C VAL A 11 0.85 5.46 -17.87
N GLU A 12 1.90 4.70 -18.19
CA GLU A 12 2.09 4.06 -19.49
C GLU A 12 1.01 3.01 -19.80
N VAL A 13 0.41 2.40 -18.78
CA VAL A 13 -0.57 1.33 -18.98
C VAL A 13 -2.02 1.76 -18.70
N LEU A 14 -2.25 2.66 -17.76
CA LEU A 14 -3.62 3.08 -17.38
C LEU A 14 -4.20 4.11 -18.34
N LEU A 15 -3.43 5.12 -18.78
CA LEU A 15 -3.94 6.15 -19.67
C LEU A 15 -4.41 5.62 -21.03
N PRO A 16 -3.70 4.67 -21.70
CA PRO A 16 -4.21 4.06 -22.93
C PRO A 16 -5.50 3.26 -22.73
N ALA A 17 -5.78 2.81 -21.51
CA ALA A 17 -7.02 2.12 -21.14
C ALA A 17 -8.16 3.07 -20.74
N ASN A 18 -8.01 4.39 -20.95
CA ASN A 18 -8.94 5.44 -20.51
C ASN A 18 -9.19 5.48 -19.00
N ILE A 19 -8.22 5.07 -18.21
CA ILE A 19 -8.25 5.16 -16.76
C ILE A 19 -7.41 6.36 -16.33
N THR A 20 -8.06 7.37 -15.75
CA THR A 20 -7.38 8.56 -15.23
C THR A 20 -6.53 8.18 -14.01
N LEU A 21 -5.32 8.71 -13.96
CA LEU A 21 -4.40 8.49 -12.86
C LEU A 21 -4.20 9.78 -12.07
N PHE A 22 -4.46 9.75 -10.78
CA PHE A 22 -4.15 10.81 -9.84
C PHE A 22 -3.00 10.36 -8.92
N CYS A 23 -1.87 11.06 -9.01
CA CYS A 23 -0.67 10.77 -8.24
C CYS A 23 -0.37 11.92 -7.29
N PHE A 24 -0.03 11.60 -6.05
CA PHE A 24 0.29 12.61 -5.05
C PHE A 24 1.46 12.17 -4.16
N ASP A 25 2.07 13.13 -3.49
CA ASP A 25 3.08 12.88 -2.46
C ASP A 25 2.39 12.90 -1.10
N PHE A 26 2.58 11.86 -0.32
CA PHE A 26 2.15 11.84 1.07
C PHE A 26 2.85 12.92 1.90
N SER A 27 2.26 13.30 3.01
CA SER A 27 2.90 14.19 4.00
C SER A 27 4.30 13.69 4.35
N GLY A 28 5.29 14.59 4.30
CA GLY A 28 6.70 14.27 4.50
C GLY A 28 7.41 13.57 3.34
N CYS A 29 6.74 13.34 2.21
CA CYS A 29 7.31 12.73 1.01
C CYS A 29 7.37 13.72 -0.16
N GLY A 30 8.31 13.50 -1.09
CA GLY A 30 8.42 14.25 -2.33
C GLY A 30 8.50 15.76 -2.13
N LEU A 31 7.49 16.49 -2.59
CA LEU A 31 7.36 17.95 -2.44
C LEU A 31 6.31 18.36 -1.39
N SER A 32 5.65 17.40 -0.75
CA SER A 32 4.68 17.68 0.31
C SER A 32 5.39 18.07 1.61
N GLU A 33 4.81 19.00 2.33
CA GLU A 33 5.27 19.37 3.65
C GLU A 33 5.05 18.23 4.65
N GLY A 34 5.80 18.25 5.75
CA GLY A 34 5.72 17.24 6.81
C GLY A 34 7.09 16.93 7.39
N GLU A 35 7.13 16.70 8.69
CA GLU A 35 8.40 16.46 9.41
C GLU A 35 8.73 14.95 9.46
N TYR A 36 7.72 14.10 9.53
CA TYR A 36 7.90 12.65 9.69
C TYR A 36 7.06 11.86 8.69
N ILE A 37 7.57 10.69 8.34
CA ILE A 37 6.86 9.65 7.61
C ILE A 37 6.50 8.56 8.61
N SER A 38 5.22 8.20 8.68
CA SER A 38 4.68 7.28 9.67
C SER A 38 4.41 5.86 9.14
N LEU A 39 4.85 5.57 7.91
CA LEU A 39 4.70 4.29 7.22
C LEU A 39 3.24 3.82 7.04
N GLY A 40 2.30 4.75 6.98
CA GLY A 40 0.89 4.50 6.75
C GLY A 40 -0.02 4.98 7.89
N TRP A 41 0.52 5.34 9.06
CA TRP A 41 -0.31 5.73 10.20
C TRP A 41 -1.05 7.05 9.95
N PHE A 42 -0.33 8.11 9.61
CA PHE A 42 -0.94 9.39 9.24
C PHE A 42 -1.27 9.46 7.75
N GLU A 43 -0.50 8.79 6.91
CA GLU A 43 -0.70 8.79 5.46
C GLU A 43 -2.08 8.25 5.03
N ARG A 44 -2.77 7.47 5.88
CA ARG A 44 -4.17 7.09 5.65
C ARG A 44 -5.14 8.28 5.68
N GLU A 45 -4.81 9.34 6.40
CA GLU A 45 -5.59 10.57 6.45
C GLU A 45 -5.36 11.41 5.18
N ASP A 46 -4.15 11.35 4.62
CA ASP A 46 -3.85 11.95 3.31
C ASP A 46 -4.67 11.26 2.20
N VAL A 47 -4.78 9.92 2.23
CA VAL A 47 -5.64 9.17 1.28
C VAL A 47 -7.09 9.63 1.39
N GLU A 48 -7.63 9.73 2.60
CA GLU A 48 -8.99 10.20 2.84
C GLU A 48 -9.20 11.62 2.29
N ALA A 49 -8.26 12.54 2.58
CA ALA A 49 -8.32 13.91 2.08
C ALA A 49 -8.29 13.99 0.55
N VAL A 50 -7.47 13.15 -0.11
CA VAL A 50 -7.40 13.08 -1.58
C VAL A 50 -8.70 12.51 -2.16
N ILE A 51 -9.25 11.44 -1.59
CA ILE A 51 -10.52 10.87 -2.04
C ILE A 51 -11.66 11.90 -1.91
N ASP A 52 -11.72 12.57 -0.79
CA ASP A 52 -12.70 13.64 -0.55
C ASP A 52 -12.56 14.80 -1.53
N HIS A 53 -11.32 15.21 -1.83
CA HIS A 53 -11.05 16.22 -2.82
C HIS A 53 -11.53 15.80 -4.20
N LEU A 54 -11.17 14.60 -4.66
CA LEU A 54 -11.57 14.09 -5.97
C LEU A 54 -13.09 14.02 -6.11
N ARG A 55 -13.81 13.55 -5.09
CA ARG A 55 -15.29 13.50 -5.09
C ARG A 55 -15.92 14.90 -5.18
N LYS A 56 -15.36 15.88 -4.47
CA LYS A 56 -15.84 17.26 -4.51
C LYS A 56 -15.67 17.95 -5.87
N THR A 57 -14.78 17.44 -6.73
CA THR A 57 -14.65 17.97 -8.10
C THR A 57 -15.83 17.61 -9.01
N GLU A 58 -16.65 16.60 -8.65
CA GLU A 58 -17.74 16.03 -9.44
C GLU A 58 -17.29 15.53 -10.84
N GLN A 59 -15.98 15.35 -11.04
CA GLN A 59 -15.38 14.86 -12.29
C GLN A 59 -14.99 13.38 -12.23
N VAL A 60 -15.16 12.74 -11.06
CA VAL A 60 -14.74 11.37 -10.80
C VAL A 60 -15.96 10.52 -10.49
N SER A 61 -16.15 9.44 -11.24
CA SER A 61 -17.28 8.51 -11.06
C SER A 61 -16.95 7.42 -10.03
N THR A 62 -15.83 6.75 -10.23
CA THR A 62 -15.34 5.64 -9.40
C THR A 62 -13.86 5.82 -9.07
N ILE A 63 -13.43 5.35 -7.91
CA ILE A 63 -12.06 5.48 -7.45
C ILE A 63 -11.49 4.10 -7.14
N GLY A 64 -10.31 3.79 -7.69
CA GLY A 64 -9.47 2.67 -7.28
C GLY A 64 -8.20 3.17 -6.62
N LEU A 65 -7.61 2.35 -5.76
CA LEU A 65 -6.35 2.65 -5.08
C LEU A 65 -5.24 1.72 -5.57
N TRP A 66 -4.06 2.26 -5.84
CA TRP A 66 -2.88 1.46 -6.14
C TRP A 66 -1.72 1.92 -5.25
N GLY A 67 -1.29 1.06 -4.37
CA GLY A 67 -0.19 1.33 -3.48
C GLY A 67 0.92 0.28 -3.57
N ARG A 68 2.15 0.74 -3.31
CA ARG A 68 3.32 -0.12 -3.16
C ARG A 68 3.98 0.13 -1.82
N SER A 69 4.47 -0.94 -1.16
CA SER A 69 5.16 -0.85 0.13
C SER A 69 4.31 -0.11 1.18
N MET A 70 4.77 1.00 1.68
CA MET A 70 3.99 1.89 2.57
C MET A 70 2.63 2.25 1.96
N GLY A 71 2.60 2.62 0.66
CA GLY A 71 1.35 2.97 -0.02
C GLY A 71 0.36 1.80 -0.08
N ALA A 72 0.85 0.57 -0.22
CA ALA A 72 0.03 -0.64 -0.19
C ALA A 72 -0.57 -0.89 1.20
N ALA A 73 0.23 -0.76 2.26
CA ALA A 73 -0.25 -0.86 3.64
C ALA A 73 -1.29 0.23 3.96
N THR A 74 -1.04 1.46 3.49
CA THR A 74 -1.95 2.60 3.65
C THR A 74 -3.29 2.35 2.95
N ALA A 75 -3.27 1.87 1.69
CA ALA A 75 -4.49 1.55 0.95
C ALA A 75 -5.31 0.43 1.62
N LEU A 76 -4.63 -0.62 2.13
CA LEU A 76 -5.30 -1.68 2.88
C LEU A 76 -5.96 -1.20 4.16
N MET A 77 -5.31 -0.31 4.92
CA MET A 77 -5.88 0.28 6.14
C MET A 77 -7.06 1.24 5.85
N HIS A 78 -7.24 1.63 4.59
CA HIS A 78 -8.41 2.41 4.17
C HIS A 78 -9.57 1.51 3.71
N SER A 79 -9.31 0.24 3.41
CA SER A 79 -10.29 -0.69 2.81
C SER A 79 -11.52 -0.97 3.65
N ASP A 80 -11.45 -0.82 4.96
CA ASP A 80 -12.57 -1.02 5.89
C ASP A 80 -13.33 0.27 6.22
N LYS A 81 -12.83 1.42 5.76
CA LYS A 81 -13.43 2.73 6.03
C LYS A 81 -14.39 3.19 4.94
N ASP A 82 -14.05 2.92 3.69
CA ASP A 82 -14.78 3.42 2.53
C ASP A 82 -15.10 2.30 1.54
N PRO A 83 -16.26 1.64 1.70
CA PRO A 83 -16.67 0.54 0.82
C PRO A 83 -17.04 0.99 -0.60
N SER A 84 -17.03 2.28 -0.91
CA SER A 84 -17.31 2.80 -2.26
C SER A 84 -16.06 2.85 -3.16
N ILE A 85 -14.87 2.51 -2.62
CA ILE A 85 -13.69 2.28 -3.44
C ILE A 85 -13.91 1.03 -4.30
N ALA A 86 -13.68 1.17 -5.61
CA ALA A 86 -14.03 0.13 -6.58
C ALA A 86 -13.05 -1.03 -6.62
N GLY A 87 -11.77 -0.80 -6.31
CA GLY A 87 -10.75 -1.84 -6.28
C GLY A 87 -9.44 -1.34 -5.69
N ILE A 88 -8.64 -2.26 -5.14
CA ILE A 88 -7.35 -1.93 -4.55
C ILE A 88 -6.26 -2.84 -5.15
N VAL A 89 -5.15 -2.25 -5.58
CA VAL A 89 -3.92 -2.97 -5.93
C VAL A 89 -2.89 -2.75 -4.83
N VAL A 90 -2.40 -3.85 -4.29
CA VAL A 90 -1.51 -3.92 -3.12
C VAL A 90 -0.22 -4.61 -3.52
N ASP A 91 0.84 -3.84 -3.72
CA ASP A 91 2.15 -4.37 -4.10
C ASP A 91 3.13 -4.33 -2.92
N SER A 92 3.52 -5.50 -2.44
CA SER A 92 4.51 -5.69 -1.37
C SER A 92 4.17 -4.97 -0.06
N ALA A 93 2.94 -5.16 0.44
CA ALA A 93 2.51 -4.61 1.72
C ALA A 93 3.05 -5.42 2.90
N PHE A 94 3.39 -4.75 3.99
CA PHE A 94 3.65 -5.41 5.26
C PHE A 94 2.33 -5.64 6.05
N SER A 95 2.31 -6.71 6.83
CA SER A 95 1.13 -7.10 7.61
C SER A 95 1.08 -6.45 9.00
N ASP A 96 2.25 -6.19 9.57
CA ASP A 96 2.45 -5.62 10.91
C ASP A 96 3.81 -4.90 10.92
N LEU A 97 3.83 -3.61 11.29
CA LEU A 97 5.06 -2.82 11.27
C LEU A 97 6.08 -3.31 12.31
N ARG A 98 5.64 -3.82 13.45
CA ARG A 98 6.54 -4.37 14.45
C ARG A 98 7.23 -5.63 13.94
N VAL A 99 6.46 -6.54 13.31
CA VAL A 99 7.02 -7.77 12.72
C VAL A 99 8.03 -7.41 11.63
N LEU A 100 7.70 -6.49 10.73
CA LEU A 100 8.62 -5.99 9.72
C LEU A 100 9.90 -5.43 10.35
N ALA A 101 9.80 -4.61 11.39
CA ALA A 101 10.97 -4.05 12.08
C ALA A 101 11.85 -5.13 12.73
N GLU A 102 11.25 -6.17 13.30
CA GLU A 102 11.97 -7.33 13.86
C GLU A 102 12.74 -8.10 12.78
N GLU A 103 12.12 -8.30 11.63
CA GLU A 103 12.73 -8.99 10.49
C GLU A 103 13.87 -8.19 9.86
N LEU A 104 13.68 -6.89 9.65
CA LEU A 104 14.71 -5.99 9.15
C LEU A 104 15.91 -5.92 10.11
N ALA A 105 15.67 -5.84 11.42
CA ALA A 105 16.72 -5.85 12.42
C ALA A 105 17.54 -7.15 12.37
N LYS A 106 16.89 -8.29 12.15
CA LYS A 106 17.54 -9.60 12.03
C LYS A 106 18.32 -9.73 10.72
N THR A 107 17.71 -9.33 9.61
CA THR A 107 18.25 -9.59 8.27
C THR A 107 19.33 -8.58 7.88
N HIS A 108 19.09 -7.29 8.09
CA HIS A 108 20.00 -6.24 7.65
C HIS A 108 20.95 -5.74 8.74
N ALA A 109 20.48 -5.58 9.97
CA ALA A 109 21.33 -5.13 11.07
C ALA A 109 22.06 -6.28 11.79
N LYS A 110 21.71 -7.54 11.49
CA LYS A 110 22.29 -8.76 12.12
C LYS A 110 22.23 -8.71 13.66
N ILE A 111 21.23 -8.06 14.22
CA ILE A 111 21.05 -7.91 15.66
C ILE A 111 20.56 -9.24 16.24
N PRO A 112 21.24 -9.81 17.26
CA PRO A 112 20.79 -11.02 17.93
C PRO A 112 19.38 -10.87 18.54
N LYS A 113 18.55 -11.91 18.47
CA LYS A 113 17.15 -11.88 18.93
C LYS A 113 16.97 -11.36 20.38
N PHE A 114 17.88 -11.68 21.28
CA PHE A 114 17.78 -11.25 22.69
C PHE A 114 18.03 -9.75 22.88
N ILE A 115 18.66 -9.07 21.90
CA ILE A 115 18.88 -7.61 21.92
C ILE A 115 17.74 -6.89 21.15
N THR A 116 17.16 -7.55 20.14
CA THR A 116 16.15 -6.94 19.26
C THR A 116 14.96 -6.39 20.03
N SER A 117 14.43 -7.11 21.03
CA SER A 117 13.26 -6.65 21.79
C SER A 117 13.54 -5.39 22.60
N GLY A 118 14.73 -5.26 23.18
CA GLY A 118 15.17 -4.07 23.91
C GLY A 118 15.36 -2.87 22.96
N ALA A 119 16.03 -3.08 21.83
CA ALA A 119 16.26 -2.06 20.82
C ALA A 119 14.92 -1.55 20.23
N LEU A 120 13.99 -2.45 19.90
CA LEU A 120 12.67 -2.08 19.41
C LEU A 120 11.82 -1.34 20.45
N SER A 121 11.97 -1.67 21.74
CA SER A 121 11.30 -0.92 22.81
C SER A 121 11.79 0.52 22.90
N ILE A 122 13.09 0.76 22.71
CA ILE A 122 13.67 2.08 22.69
C ILE A 122 13.20 2.83 21.43
N LEU A 123 13.27 2.17 20.27
CA LEU A 123 12.81 2.74 18.99
C LEU A 123 11.34 3.15 19.07
N ARG A 124 10.46 2.27 19.57
CA ARG A 124 9.04 2.54 19.78
C ARG A 124 8.82 3.81 20.62
N LYS A 125 9.49 3.91 21.79
CA LYS A 125 9.38 5.09 22.65
C LYS A 125 9.85 6.36 21.96
N THR A 126 10.92 6.28 21.18
CA THR A 126 11.45 7.41 20.42
C THR A 126 10.47 7.86 19.36
N ILE A 127 9.91 6.94 18.59
CA ILE A 127 8.89 7.23 17.56
C ILE A 127 7.64 7.83 18.22
N GLN A 128 7.15 7.21 19.29
CA GLN A 128 5.98 7.70 20.01
C GLN A 128 6.18 9.12 20.57
N SER A 129 7.38 9.42 21.08
CA SER A 129 7.72 10.76 21.59
C SER A 129 7.86 11.81 20.49
N LYS A 130 8.48 11.46 19.35
CA LYS A 130 8.79 12.41 18.27
C LYS A 130 7.69 12.52 17.22
N ALA A 131 7.20 11.39 16.75
CA ALA A 131 6.23 11.30 15.66
C ALA A 131 4.80 11.01 16.11
N GLN A 132 4.55 10.93 17.44
CA GLN A 132 3.22 10.85 18.07
C GLN A 132 2.38 9.64 17.64
N PHE A 133 3.00 8.53 17.20
CA PHE A 133 2.29 7.28 16.93
C PHE A 133 3.01 6.06 17.52
N ASP A 134 2.28 4.96 17.69
CA ASP A 134 2.82 3.71 18.21
C ASP A 134 2.93 2.66 17.10
N ILE A 135 4.16 2.22 16.82
CA ILE A 135 4.43 1.20 15.79
C ILE A 135 3.67 -0.11 16.01
N ASN A 136 3.31 -0.44 17.27
CA ASN A 136 2.52 -1.62 17.58
C ASN A 136 1.04 -1.51 17.19
N GLN A 137 0.57 -0.31 16.86
CA GLN A 137 -0.80 -0.07 16.41
C GLN A 137 -0.90 -0.04 14.89
N LEU A 138 0.24 0.01 14.18
CA LEU A 138 0.25 0.00 12.73
C LEU A 138 0.28 -1.45 12.23
N VAL A 139 -0.91 -2.02 12.13
CA VAL A 139 -1.16 -3.43 11.81
C VAL A 139 -2.21 -3.54 10.69
N PRO A 140 -1.80 -3.41 9.40
CA PRO A 140 -2.74 -3.57 8.26
C PRO A 140 -3.54 -4.86 8.31
N MET A 141 -3.01 -5.91 8.91
CA MET A 141 -3.68 -7.19 9.12
C MET A 141 -5.04 -7.06 9.85
N ASN A 142 -5.24 -6.01 10.64
CA ASN A 142 -6.48 -5.83 11.40
C ASN A 142 -7.68 -5.46 10.52
N SER A 143 -7.46 -4.79 9.37
CA SER A 143 -8.49 -4.41 8.41
C SER A 143 -8.92 -5.55 7.49
N MET A 144 -8.20 -6.69 7.49
CA MET A 144 -8.41 -7.77 6.51
C MET A 144 -9.74 -8.51 6.64
N THR A 145 -10.33 -8.55 7.81
CA THR A 145 -11.60 -9.26 8.05
C THR A 145 -12.84 -8.39 7.83
N SER A 146 -12.66 -7.09 7.70
CA SER A 146 -13.72 -6.09 7.49
C SER A 146 -13.65 -5.41 6.13
N GLY A 147 -12.57 -5.63 5.36
CA GLY A 147 -12.42 -5.15 4.00
C GLY A 147 -13.07 -6.11 2.99
N PHE A 148 -13.97 -5.60 2.15
CA PHE A 148 -14.66 -6.38 1.11
C PHE A 148 -14.44 -5.83 -0.30
N ILE A 149 -13.62 -4.79 -0.46
CA ILE A 149 -13.29 -4.20 -1.74
C ILE A 149 -12.48 -5.21 -2.57
N PRO A 150 -12.81 -5.46 -3.86
CA PRO A 150 -11.99 -6.30 -4.70
C PRO A 150 -10.50 -5.90 -4.63
N THR A 151 -9.62 -6.82 -4.29
CA THR A 151 -8.20 -6.51 -4.03
C THR A 151 -7.26 -7.43 -4.80
N PHE A 152 -6.29 -6.81 -5.49
CA PHE A 152 -5.25 -7.49 -6.25
C PHE A 152 -3.92 -7.38 -5.51
N PHE A 153 -3.48 -8.50 -4.92
CA PHE A 153 -2.24 -8.58 -4.16
C PHE A 153 -1.07 -8.96 -5.06
N VAL A 154 0.07 -8.31 -4.86
CA VAL A 154 1.32 -8.57 -5.59
C VAL A 154 2.46 -8.65 -4.59
N THR A 155 3.43 -9.53 -4.82
CA THR A 155 4.70 -9.53 -4.10
C THR A 155 5.84 -10.07 -4.97
N GLY A 156 7.05 -9.54 -4.79
CA GLY A 156 8.27 -10.09 -5.38
C GLY A 156 8.70 -11.35 -4.64
N LYS A 157 9.09 -12.41 -5.36
CA LYS A 157 9.55 -13.67 -4.76
C LYS A 157 10.84 -13.51 -3.97
N ASP A 158 11.71 -12.60 -4.43
CA ASP A 158 13.02 -12.34 -3.87
C ASP A 158 13.04 -11.09 -2.97
N ASP A 159 11.87 -10.59 -2.57
CA ASP A 159 11.76 -9.42 -1.69
C ASP A 159 12.33 -9.75 -0.32
N THR A 160 13.49 -9.15 -0.02
CA THR A 160 14.19 -9.30 1.28
C THR A 160 13.93 -8.12 2.22
N PHE A 161 13.23 -7.09 1.74
CA PHE A 161 12.87 -5.93 2.56
C PHE A 161 11.50 -6.12 3.22
N ILE A 162 10.47 -6.44 2.44
CA ILE A 162 9.18 -6.92 2.95
C ILE A 162 9.02 -8.36 2.47
N LEU A 163 9.29 -9.31 3.36
CA LEU A 163 9.28 -10.72 3.00
C LEU A 163 7.92 -11.14 2.41
N PRO A 164 7.89 -12.00 1.38
CA PRO A 164 6.66 -12.35 0.66
C PRO A 164 5.53 -12.87 1.54
N HIS A 165 5.85 -13.48 2.69
CA HIS A 165 4.84 -13.98 3.62
C HIS A 165 3.90 -12.88 4.13
N HIS A 166 4.39 -11.63 4.31
CA HIS A 166 3.53 -10.52 4.74
C HIS A 166 2.33 -10.33 3.82
N THR A 167 2.58 -10.25 2.50
CA THR A 167 1.51 -10.11 1.50
C THR A 167 0.67 -11.38 1.41
N GLN A 168 1.27 -12.57 1.52
CA GLN A 168 0.54 -13.84 1.53
C GLN A 168 -0.39 -13.98 2.73
N ASP A 169 0.05 -13.56 3.92
CA ASP A 169 -0.75 -13.59 5.14
C ASP A 169 -1.93 -12.62 5.08
N LEU A 170 -1.69 -11.41 4.53
CA LEU A 170 -2.74 -10.42 4.24
C LEU A 170 -3.76 -11.01 3.27
N TYR A 171 -3.30 -11.57 2.14
CA TYR A 171 -4.16 -12.24 1.17
C TYR A 171 -4.99 -13.36 1.81
N ASN A 172 -4.37 -14.26 2.56
CA ASN A 172 -5.05 -15.40 3.17
C ASN A 172 -6.18 -14.95 4.10
N LYS A 173 -5.97 -13.85 4.84
CA LYS A 173 -6.93 -13.34 5.83
C LYS A 173 -7.98 -12.40 5.24
N TYR A 174 -7.73 -11.80 4.07
CA TYR A 174 -8.65 -10.85 3.46
C TYR A 174 -10.01 -11.49 3.17
N ALA A 175 -11.11 -10.79 3.55
CA ALA A 175 -12.46 -11.33 3.47
C ALA A 175 -13.13 -11.13 2.10
N GLY A 176 -12.75 -10.07 1.35
CA GLY A 176 -13.33 -9.74 0.05
C GLY A 176 -12.77 -10.56 -1.11
N ASP A 177 -13.27 -10.28 -2.31
CA ASP A 177 -12.73 -10.86 -3.54
C ASP A 177 -11.26 -10.49 -3.72
N LYS A 178 -10.43 -11.48 -4.05
CA LYS A 178 -8.99 -11.31 -4.03
C LYS A 178 -8.25 -12.16 -5.04
N ASN A 179 -7.18 -11.60 -5.58
CA ASN A 179 -6.20 -12.30 -6.41
C ASN A 179 -4.80 -12.10 -5.83
N LEU A 180 -3.90 -13.06 -6.01
CA LEU A 180 -2.50 -12.97 -5.60
C LEU A 180 -1.59 -13.34 -6.76
N VAL A 181 -0.63 -12.47 -7.06
CA VAL A 181 0.40 -12.72 -8.07
C VAL A 181 1.79 -12.59 -7.42
N LEU A 182 2.60 -13.63 -7.56
CA LEU A 182 4.01 -13.61 -7.20
C LEU A 182 4.83 -13.39 -8.46
N VAL A 183 5.67 -12.35 -8.47
CA VAL A 183 6.56 -12.02 -9.59
C VAL A 183 8.01 -12.27 -9.22
N GLU A 184 8.85 -12.50 -10.21
CA GLU A 184 10.30 -12.53 -10.01
C GLU A 184 10.82 -11.14 -9.63
N GLY A 185 11.91 -11.10 -8.87
CA GLY A 185 12.57 -9.88 -8.44
C GLY A 185 12.32 -9.50 -6.98
N ASP A 186 13.06 -8.50 -6.54
CA ASP A 186 13.07 -7.98 -5.18
C ASP A 186 12.05 -6.84 -4.96
N HIS A 187 12.17 -6.18 -3.79
CA HIS A 187 11.29 -5.07 -3.39
C HIS A 187 11.28 -3.92 -4.41
N ASN A 188 12.42 -3.61 -5.02
CA ASN A 188 12.59 -2.47 -5.91
C ASN A 188 12.62 -2.84 -7.40
N SER A 189 12.57 -4.12 -7.73
CA SER A 189 12.59 -4.58 -9.12
C SER A 189 11.41 -4.01 -9.91
N PRO A 190 11.63 -3.64 -11.19
CA PRO A 190 10.54 -3.29 -12.09
C PRO A 190 9.53 -4.42 -12.19
N ARG A 191 8.27 -4.08 -12.21
CA ARG A 191 7.21 -5.08 -12.37
C ARG A 191 7.10 -5.48 -13.84
N PRO A 192 6.98 -6.81 -14.14
CA PRO A 192 6.92 -7.30 -15.51
C PRO A 192 5.64 -6.83 -16.21
N GLN A 193 5.70 -6.68 -17.55
CA GLN A 193 4.59 -6.13 -18.35
C GLN A 193 3.29 -6.91 -18.13
N PHE A 194 3.33 -8.26 -18.06
CA PHE A 194 2.13 -9.06 -17.85
C PHE A 194 1.41 -8.74 -16.55
N LEU A 195 2.14 -8.32 -15.50
CA LEU A 195 1.54 -7.88 -14.25
C LEU A 195 0.84 -6.53 -14.41
N LEU A 196 1.51 -5.58 -15.09
CA LEU A 196 0.92 -4.28 -15.38
C LEU A 196 -0.37 -4.43 -16.21
N ASP A 197 -0.35 -5.29 -17.22
CA ASP A 197 -1.53 -5.62 -18.04
C ASP A 197 -2.65 -6.25 -17.19
N SER A 198 -2.29 -7.15 -16.25
CA SER A 198 -3.26 -7.75 -15.33
C SER A 198 -3.90 -6.72 -14.39
N ILE A 199 -3.13 -5.75 -13.92
CA ILE A 199 -3.62 -4.64 -13.11
C ILE A 199 -4.57 -3.74 -13.92
N VAL A 200 -4.26 -3.47 -15.19
CA VAL A 200 -5.15 -2.73 -16.08
C VAL A 200 -6.48 -3.45 -16.24
N ILE A 201 -6.46 -4.77 -16.51
CA ILE A 201 -7.67 -5.58 -16.63
C ILE A 201 -8.47 -5.55 -15.32
N PHE A 202 -7.79 -5.67 -14.18
CA PHE A 202 -8.42 -5.59 -12.86
C PHE A 202 -9.14 -4.25 -12.67
N PHE A 203 -8.46 -3.13 -12.90
CA PHE A 203 -9.07 -1.81 -12.76
C PHE A 203 -10.15 -1.55 -13.81
N TYR A 204 -9.96 -2.01 -15.05
CA TYR A 204 -10.98 -1.87 -16.09
C TYR A 204 -12.31 -2.50 -15.66
N ASN A 205 -12.25 -3.69 -15.06
CA ASN A 205 -13.43 -4.39 -14.56
C ASN A 205 -14.02 -3.76 -13.29
N THR A 206 -13.18 -3.40 -12.31
CA THR A 206 -13.66 -2.88 -11.02
C THR A 206 -14.16 -1.44 -11.12
N LEU A 207 -13.55 -0.61 -11.97
CA LEU A 207 -13.98 0.77 -12.22
C LEU A 207 -15.18 0.87 -13.18
N LEU A 208 -15.65 -0.26 -13.74
CA LEU A 208 -16.77 -0.32 -14.67
C LEU A 208 -16.57 0.55 -15.92
N CYS A 209 -15.37 0.53 -16.50
CA CYS A 209 -15.00 1.37 -17.64
C CYS A 209 -15.90 1.16 -18.88
N ASP A 210 -16.52 -0.01 -19.03
CA ASP A 210 -17.47 -0.31 -20.14
C ASP A 210 -18.82 0.40 -20.00
N THR A 211 -19.17 0.89 -18.84
CA THR A 211 -20.47 1.54 -18.56
C THR A 211 -20.43 3.04 -18.79
N LEU A 212 -19.26 3.61 -19.06
CA LEU A 212 -19.12 5.02 -19.34
C LEU A 212 -19.54 5.31 -20.80
N PRO A 213 -20.35 6.36 -21.07
CA PRO A 213 -20.69 6.76 -22.42
C PRO A 213 -19.40 7.09 -23.20
N LYS A 214 -19.27 6.52 -24.39
CA LYS A 214 -18.17 6.80 -25.32
C LYS A 214 -18.23 8.24 -25.82
#